data_4d834c7e266874f5968afba0118258d9
#
_entry.id   4d834c7e266874f5968afba0118258d9
#
_cell.length_a   1.000
_cell.length_b   1.000
_cell.length_c   1.000
_cell.angle_alpha   90.00
_cell.angle_beta   90.00
_cell.angle_gamma   90.00
#
_symmetry.space_group_name_H-M   'P 1'
#
loop_
_entity.id
_entity.type
_entity.pdbx_description
1 polymer ?
#
loop_
_entity_poly.entity_id
_entity_poly.type
_entity_poly.pdbx_seq_one_letter_code
_entity_poly.pdbx_strand_id
1 'polypeptide(L)'
;MVLIEPTKHLGGLTSGGLGQTDIGNKYAITGISRDFYRKVGQHYGRFEQWTFEPHVTENIFNEYVKKAGFKVLFLHQIVGAKKTKTNIEEITLQNLTAPKTAVKIKAKVFIDASYEGDLMAKAGVSHTVGREANDQYAETYNGVQMLDKHQFPDGIDPYKTPGDPASGLLWGISNERLAARGTGDAKTQAYNFRLCLTTDPANQIPITRPVAYDSTQFELLLRYINSKKMGSINWNLMHLQPMPNQKTDINNSGPFSTDMIGMNYQYANADYQTRTQIVAQHQNYTKSLLYFLGHDSRVPAHIRQEMRTYGYPKDEYEDNGGFSPQLYVREARRMVGAYVMTQANCEGRRLATDGIGLAAYTMDSHNCQRVVVTDEKGRAQVKNEGDVQIGGFPPYPVSYASLVPKPHECTNLLVPVCLSATHIAYGSIRMEPVFMVLAQAAAVAAVLAIDAKKAVQQVSAQSIRNILKNNPLMDGSPPDILVDNDDSTAVSFTGNWKQQAAWHCYGKSLLVADGGQKAAVRFTPTIPKAGKYKVYAYHYVFKVGNAISIKAQISDGVRVSYQTLTSPEQIENIAAADWVFLGEHTLPAGRQSYVELSAGAEGMSAADAVLFVPVK
;
A
#
# COMPACT_ATOMS: atom_id res chain seq x y z
N MET A 1 -9.42 19.39 17.02
CA MET A 1 -9.26 17.95 16.65
C MET A 1 -8.48 17.22 17.73
N VAL A 2 -8.76 15.94 17.96
CA VAL A 2 -7.97 15.03 18.80
C VAL A 2 -7.69 13.79 17.97
N LEU A 3 -6.44 13.34 17.95
CA LEU A 3 -6.03 12.04 17.41
C LEU A 3 -5.87 11.05 18.56
N ILE A 4 -6.35 9.84 18.38
CA ILE A 4 -6.27 8.76 19.37
C ILE A 4 -5.41 7.66 18.75
N GLU A 5 -4.36 7.26 19.47
CA GLU A 5 -3.40 6.27 19.01
C GLU A 5 -3.18 5.21 20.12
N PRO A 6 -3.46 3.93 19.84
CA PRO A 6 -3.26 2.88 20.86
C PRO A 6 -1.79 2.53 21.12
N THR A 7 -0.88 2.94 20.25
CA THR A 7 0.57 2.72 20.40
C THR A 7 1.29 3.98 20.85
N LYS A 8 2.62 3.97 20.80
CA LYS A 8 3.48 5.15 21.03
C LYS A 8 3.89 5.83 19.73
N HIS A 9 3.57 5.24 18.58
CA HIS A 9 4.07 5.60 17.27
C HIS A 9 2.97 6.16 16.38
N LEU A 10 3.32 7.08 15.48
CA LEU A 10 2.40 7.61 14.45
C LEU A 10 2.78 7.07 13.08
N GLY A 11 1.77 6.93 12.22
CA GLY A 11 1.96 6.53 10.82
C GLY A 11 1.56 5.09 10.50
N GLY A 12 1.04 4.37 11.51
CA GLY A 12 0.56 3.00 11.33
C GLY A 12 1.64 2.10 10.76
N LEU A 13 1.32 1.36 9.69
CA LEU A 13 2.26 0.44 9.07
C LEU A 13 3.36 1.18 8.26
N THR A 14 3.08 2.37 7.72
CA THR A 14 4.07 3.15 6.96
C THR A 14 5.33 3.44 7.77
N SER A 15 5.20 3.74 9.05
CA SER A 15 6.34 3.93 9.96
C SER A 15 6.63 2.72 10.84
N GLY A 16 5.69 1.79 10.97
CA GLY A 16 5.75 0.65 11.89
C GLY A 16 6.18 -0.67 11.26
N GLY A 17 6.68 -0.69 10.04
CA GLY A 17 7.11 -1.94 9.40
C GLY A 17 7.55 -1.80 7.94
N LEU A 18 6.87 -0.97 7.16
CA LEU A 18 7.20 -0.82 5.74
C LEU A 18 8.47 0.01 5.52
N GLY A 19 9.29 -0.41 4.58
CA GLY A 19 10.34 0.39 3.97
C GLY A 19 9.98 0.82 2.56
N GLN A 20 8.94 0.20 2.01
CA GLN A 20 8.32 0.54 0.75
C GLN A 20 6.81 0.33 0.86
N THR A 21 6.04 1.31 0.38
CA THR A 21 4.59 1.19 0.24
C THR A 21 4.22 0.75 -1.17
N ASP A 22 3.16 -0.05 -1.26
CA ASP A 22 2.59 -0.44 -2.54
C ASP A 22 1.82 0.74 -3.14
N ILE A 23 2.22 1.19 -4.33
CA ILE A 23 1.73 2.42 -4.96
C ILE A 23 0.79 2.11 -6.13
N GLY A 24 1.15 1.12 -6.94
CA GLY A 24 0.54 0.87 -8.24
C GLY A 24 0.95 1.95 -9.26
N ASN A 25 0.19 3.00 -9.38
CA ASN A 25 0.42 4.11 -10.28
C ASN A 25 0.55 5.43 -9.53
N LYS A 26 1.69 6.12 -9.69
CA LYS A 26 1.99 7.38 -9.00
C LYS A 26 0.94 8.48 -9.27
N TYR A 27 0.23 8.41 -10.39
CA TYR A 27 -0.86 9.33 -10.72
C TYR A 27 -1.99 9.32 -9.69
N ALA A 28 -2.28 8.16 -9.09
CA ALA A 28 -3.32 8.02 -8.07
C ALA A 28 -2.97 8.70 -6.74
N ILE A 29 -1.68 8.97 -6.49
CA ILE A 29 -1.20 9.51 -5.22
C ILE A 29 -1.19 11.03 -5.29
N THR A 30 -2.10 11.67 -4.55
CA THR A 30 -2.36 13.11 -4.61
C THR A 30 -2.37 13.76 -3.22
N GLY A 31 -2.45 15.10 -3.18
CA GLY A 31 -2.62 15.86 -1.95
C GLY A 31 -1.53 15.59 -0.92
N ILE A 32 -1.93 15.42 0.34
CA ILE A 32 -1.00 15.20 1.46
C ILE A 32 -0.22 13.89 1.32
N SER A 33 -0.78 12.88 0.64
CA SER A 33 -0.06 11.63 0.36
C SER A 33 1.15 11.88 -0.53
N ARG A 34 1.01 12.67 -1.60
CA ARG A 34 2.17 13.04 -2.44
C ARG A 34 3.16 13.94 -1.70
N ASP A 35 2.68 14.90 -0.91
CA ASP A 35 3.55 15.74 -0.07
C ASP A 35 4.40 14.90 0.89
N PHE A 36 3.83 13.82 1.44
CA PHE A 36 4.58 12.87 2.27
C PHE A 36 5.78 12.28 1.51
N TYR A 37 5.59 11.73 0.29
CA TYR A 37 6.70 11.17 -0.51
C TYR A 37 7.70 12.23 -0.99
N ARG A 38 7.26 13.48 -1.16
CA ARG A 38 8.16 14.62 -1.42
C ARG A 38 9.00 14.97 -0.21
N LYS A 39 8.44 14.93 1.00
CA LYS A 39 9.20 15.11 2.24
C LYS A 39 10.21 13.99 2.46
N VAL A 40 9.81 12.75 2.18
CA VAL A 40 10.76 11.61 2.15
C VAL A 40 11.88 11.90 1.14
N GLY A 41 11.52 12.27 -0.09
CA GLY A 41 12.50 12.65 -1.12
C GLY A 41 13.41 13.78 -0.67
N GLN A 42 12.87 14.82 -0.06
CA GLN A 42 13.65 15.95 0.46
C GLN A 42 14.68 15.51 1.51
N HIS A 43 14.33 14.56 2.38
CA HIS A 43 15.26 13.98 3.35
C HIS A 43 16.47 13.32 2.65
N TYR A 44 16.24 12.61 1.55
CA TYR A 44 17.28 11.90 0.78
C TYR A 44 17.85 12.72 -0.40
N GLY A 45 17.56 14.04 -0.48
CA GLY A 45 18.06 14.91 -1.56
C GLY A 45 17.42 14.68 -2.93
N ARG A 46 16.17 14.16 -2.98
CA ARG A 46 15.42 13.84 -4.21
C ARG A 46 14.10 14.62 -4.29
N PHE A 47 13.49 14.64 -5.47
CA PHE A 47 12.18 15.27 -5.65
C PHE A 47 11.06 14.49 -4.97
N GLU A 48 11.00 13.19 -5.19
CA GLU A 48 10.12 12.22 -4.54
C GLU A 48 10.92 10.96 -4.24
N GLN A 49 10.62 10.29 -3.12
CA GLN A 49 11.26 9.03 -2.73
C GLN A 49 10.20 8.07 -2.19
N TRP A 50 10.25 6.82 -2.66
CA TRP A 50 9.22 5.81 -2.42
C TRP A 50 9.71 4.63 -1.57
N THR A 51 11.01 4.56 -1.32
CA THR A 51 11.66 3.66 -0.35
C THR A 51 12.28 4.50 0.75
N PHE A 52 12.16 4.07 1.98
CA PHE A 52 12.50 4.93 3.12
C PHE A 52 12.81 4.13 4.38
N GLU A 53 13.51 4.76 5.29
CA GLU A 53 13.72 4.26 6.64
C GLU A 53 12.51 4.58 7.52
N PRO A 54 12.07 3.65 8.39
CA PRO A 54 10.88 3.83 9.23
C PRO A 54 10.91 5.09 10.10
N HIS A 55 12.03 5.38 10.77
CA HIS A 55 12.16 6.58 11.61
C HIS A 55 11.99 7.89 10.82
N VAL A 56 12.42 7.94 9.55
CA VAL A 56 12.24 9.12 8.69
C VAL A 56 10.76 9.38 8.46
N THR A 57 9.99 8.34 8.21
CA THR A 57 8.54 8.47 7.97
C THR A 57 7.79 8.83 9.24
N GLU A 58 8.16 8.26 10.39
CA GLU A 58 7.56 8.64 11.69
C GLU A 58 7.83 10.10 12.02
N ASN A 59 9.05 10.59 11.77
CA ASN A 59 9.39 12.00 11.94
C ASN A 59 8.52 12.91 11.08
N ILE A 60 8.24 12.55 9.82
CA ILE A 60 7.35 13.31 8.94
C ILE A 60 5.92 13.36 9.51
N PHE A 61 5.37 12.24 10.02
CA PHE A 61 4.06 12.25 10.67
C PHE A 61 4.04 13.13 11.93
N ASN A 62 5.09 13.08 12.74
CA ASN A 62 5.25 13.94 13.91
C ASN A 62 5.32 15.43 13.52
N GLU A 63 5.99 15.78 12.40
CA GLU A 63 6.01 17.15 11.86
C GLU A 63 4.61 17.62 11.44
N TYR A 64 3.82 16.78 10.75
CA TYR A 64 2.44 17.12 10.40
C TYR A 64 1.59 17.41 11.64
N VAL A 65 1.68 16.58 12.66
CA VAL A 65 0.96 16.78 13.93
C VAL A 65 1.40 18.07 14.62
N LYS A 66 2.72 18.32 14.71
CA LYS A 66 3.30 19.53 15.31
C LYS A 66 2.85 20.79 14.54
N LYS A 67 2.92 20.78 13.20
CA LYS A 67 2.47 21.89 12.35
C LYS A 67 0.98 22.17 12.52
N ALA A 68 0.16 21.13 12.62
CA ALA A 68 -1.29 21.25 12.77
C ALA A 68 -1.73 21.61 14.21
N GLY A 69 -0.86 21.44 15.21
CA GLY A 69 -1.07 21.87 16.60
C GLY A 69 -2.22 21.18 17.34
N PHE A 70 -2.63 19.98 16.95
CA PHE A 70 -3.69 19.24 17.64
C PHE A 70 -3.13 18.22 18.65
N LYS A 71 -3.99 17.84 19.60
CA LYS A 71 -3.63 16.90 20.66
C LYS A 71 -3.64 15.44 20.15
N VAL A 72 -2.60 14.68 20.49
CA VAL A 72 -2.56 13.23 20.35
C VAL A 72 -2.71 12.57 21.71
N LEU A 73 -3.58 11.57 21.80
CA LEU A 73 -3.73 10.69 22.96
C LEU A 73 -3.09 9.34 22.63
N PHE A 74 -1.80 9.22 22.91
CA PHE A 74 -1.08 7.96 22.78
C PHE A 74 -1.49 6.96 23.88
N LEU A 75 -1.32 5.68 23.61
CA LEU A 75 -1.63 4.58 24.52
C LEU A 75 -3.09 4.60 24.99
N HIS A 76 -3.99 4.96 24.09
CA HIS A 76 -5.42 4.96 24.31
C HIS A 76 -6.13 4.12 23.26
N GLN A 77 -6.92 3.14 23.72
CA GLN A 77 -7.75 2.30 22.84
C GLN A 77 -9.23 2.54 23.07
N ILE A 78 -10.04 2.37 22.03
CA ILE A 78 -11.48 2.57 22.10
C ILE A 78 -12.17 1.35 22.74
N VAL A 79 -12.91 1.59 23.82
CA VAL A 79 -13.66 0.53 24.53
C VAL A 79 -15.18 0.66 24.42
N GLY A 80 -15.69 1.80 23.95
CA GLY A 80 -17.13 1.99 23.77
C GLY A 80 -17.48 3.20 22.91
N ALA A 81 -18.69 3.16 22.34
CA ALA A 81 -19.31 4.29 21.66
C ALA A 81 -20.76 4.44 22.16
N LYS A 82 -21.13 5.64 22.60
CA LYS A 82 -22.50 5.98 22.94
C LYS A 82 -23.16 6.68 21.76
N LYS A 83 -24.28 6.15 21.31
CA LYS A 83 -25.03 6.66 20.17
C LYS A 83 -26.46 6.99 20.58
N THR A 84 -27.00 8.12 20.10
CA THR A 84 -28.42 8.45 20.17
C THR A 84 -28.99 8.44 18.77
N LYS A 85 -29.94 7.54 18.49
CA LYS A 85 -30.44 7.25 17.14
C LYS A 85 -29.26 6.91 16.21
N THR A 86 -28.98 7.75 15.24
CA THR A 86 -27.95 7.58 14.23
C THR A 86 -26.68 8.41 14.49
N ASN A 87 -26.60 9.11 15.62
CA ASN A 87 -25.49 10.02 15.93
C ASN A 87 -24.62 9.50 17.08
N ILE A 88 -23.33 9.35 16.87
CA ILE A 88 -22.35 9.08 17.94
C ILE A 88 -22.21 10.37 18.75
N GLU A 89 -22.53 10.31 20.05
CA GLU A 89 -22.40 11.44 20.96
C GLU A 89 -21.04 11.46 21.69
N GLU A 90 -20.58 10.28 22.06
CA GLU A 90 -19.41 10.12 22.93
C GLU A 90 -18.73 8.77 22.63
N ILE A 91 -17.41 8.78 22.61
CA ILE A 91 -16.61 7.56 22.64
C ILE A 91 -15.92 7.43 23.99
N THR A 92 -15.74 6.19 24.44
CA THR A 92 -15.02 5.88 25.68
C THR A 92 -13.70 5.21 25.33
N LEU A 93 -12.62 5.75 25.86
CA LEU A 93 -11.26 5.27 25.67
C LEU A 93 -10.76 4.68 27.00
N GLN A 94 -9.95 3.63 26.89
CA GLN A 94 -9.14 3.10 27.98
C GLN A 94 -7.70 3.58 27.81
N ASN A 95 -7.13 4.13 28.88
CA ASN A 95 -5.71 4.45 28.91
C ASN A 95 -4.92 3.16 29.25
N LEU A 96 -3.98 2.75 28.40
CA LEU A 96 -3.22 1.51 28.56
C LEU A 96 -2.19 1.57 29.69
N THR A 97 -1.75 2.78 30.09
CA THR A 97 -0.85 2.97 31.25
C THR A 97 -1.60 3.10 32.57
N ALA A 98 -2.91 3.38 32.52
CA ALA A 98 -3.79 3.50 33.67
C ALA A 98 -5.16 2.85 33.35
N PRO A 99 -5.25 1.52 33.26
CA PRO A 99 -6.43 0.82 32.71
C PRO A 99 -7.75 1.07 33.45
N LYS A 100 -7.70 1.53 34.70
CA LYS A 100 -8.89 1.90 35.49
C LYS A 100 -9.43 3.30 35.12
N THR A 101 -8.69 4.09 34.34
CA THR A 101 -9.07 5.44 33.94
C THR A 101 -9.70 5.42 32.57
N ALA A 102 -10.98 5.75 32.48
CA ALA A 102 -11.67 5.94 31.22
C ALA A 102 -11.64 7.42 30.82
N VAL A 103 -11.34 7.68 29.55
CA VAL A 103 -11.41 9.02 28.95
C VAL A 103 -12.60 9.06 28.00
N LYS A 104 -13.44 10.08 28.14
CA LYS A 104 -14.61 10.28 27.28
C LYS A 104 -14.38 11.43 26.33
N ILE A 105 -14.63 11.20 25.06
CA ILE A 105 -14.48 12.19 23.99
C ILE A 105 -15.81 12.41 23.29
N LYS A 106 -16.23 13.67 23.22
CA LYS A 106 -17.39 14.12 22.44
C LYS A 106 -16.90 14.87 21.20
N ALA A 107 -17.49 14.60 20.05
CA ALA A 107 -17.19 15.27 18.80
C ALA A 107 -18.43 15.41 17.92
N LYS A 108 -18.40 16.35 16.97
CA LYS A 108 -19.47 16.51 15.98
C LYS A 108 -19.37 15.43 14.90
N VAL A 109 -18.17 15.09 14.47
CA VAL A 109 -17.88 14.04 13.47
C VAL A 109 -16.71 13.20 13.98
N PHE A 110 -16.76 11.91 13.70
CA PHE A 110 -15.73 10.92 14.01
C PHE A 110 -15.16 10.35 12.71
N ILE A 111 -13.87 10.03 12.72
CA ILE A 111 -13.20 9.33 11.62
C ILE A 111 -12.54 8.08 12.22
N ASP A 112 -12.95 6.89 11.75
CA ASP A 112 -12.29 5.63 12.12
C ASP A 112 -11.22 5.33 11.06
N ALA A 113 -9.97 5.65 11.39
CA ALA A 113 -8.81 5.41 10.54
C ALA A 113 -7.96 4.21 11.04
N SER A 114 -8.54 3.33 11.84
CA SER A 114 -7.89 2.11 12.31
C SER A 114 -7.95 0.98 11.26
N TYR A 115 -7.00 0.04 11.33
CA TYR A 115 -7.01 -1.15 10.47
C TYR A 115 -8.11 -2.15 10.84
N GLU A 116 -8.66 -2.04 12.05
CA GLU A 116 -9.66 -2.98 12.59
C GLU A 116 -11.11 -2.50 12.46
N GLY A 117 -11.34 -1.18 12.32
CA GLY A 117 -12.68 -0.61 12.29
C GLY A 117 -13.41 -0.73 13.64
N ASP A 118 -12.68 -0.53 14.74
CA ASP A 118 -13.25 -0.76 16.09
C ASP A 118 -14.31 0.28 16.46
N LEU A 119 -14.15 1.54 16.08
CA LEU A 119 -15.19 2.56 16.29
C LEU A 119 -16.42 2.26 15.45
N MET A 120 -16.24 1.91 14.19
CA MET A 120 -17.30 1.51 13.28
C MET A 120 -18.16 0.37 13.88
N ALA A 121 -17.49 -0.69 14.36
CA ALA A 121 -18.16 -1.84 14.96
C ALA A 121 -18.87 -1.48 16.28
N LYS A 122 -18.22 -0.70 17.17
CA LYS A 122 -18.81 -0.26 18.45
C LYS A 122 -19.96 0.74 18.27
N ALA A 123 -20.00 1.45 17.15
CA ALA A 123 -21.13 2.29 16.75
C ALA A 123 -22.31 1.48 16.13
N GLY A 124 -22.18 0.17 15.99
CA GLY A 124 -23.23 -0.70 15.41
C GLY A 124 -23.43 -0.46 13.92
N VAL A 125 -22.37 -0.10 13.19
CA VAL A 125 -22.39 0.01 11.74
C VAL A 125 -22.17 -1.35 11.12
N SER A 126 -22.94 -1.68 10.07
CA SER A 126 -22.85 -2.95 9.35
C SER A 126 -21.46 -3.13 8.74
N HIS A 127 -20.88 -4.30 8.97
CA HIS A 127 -19.57 -4.68 8.43
C HIS A 127 -19.50 -6.19 8.18
N THR A 128 -18.51 -6.61 7.43
CA THR A 128 -18.21 -8.01 7.15
C THR A 128 -16.74 -8.32 7.47
N VAL A 129 -16.43 -9.61 7.62
CA VAL A 129 -15.09 -10.17 7.78
C VAL A 129 -15.02 -11.43 6.92
N GLY A 130 -13.85 -11.69 6.33
CA GLY A 130 -13.66 -12.83 5.44
C GLY A 130 -13.98 -12.51 3.98
N ARG A 131 -14.28 -13.52 3.19
CA ARG A 131 -14.41 -13.41 1.73
C ARG A 131 -15.86 -13.67 1.30
N GLU A 132 -16.43 -12.78 0.51
CA GLU A 132 -17.74 -12.98 -0.09
C GLU A 132 -17.68 -14.08 -1.17
N ALA A 133 -18.80 -14.77 -1.41
CA ALA A 133 -18.90 -15.64 -2.58
C ALA A 133 -18.91 -14.81 -3.87
N ASN A 134 -18.36 -15.38 -4.96
CA ASN A 134 -18.29 -14.70 -6.25
C ASN A 134 -19.65 -14.23 -6.77
N ASP A 135 -20.71 -15.00 -6.54
CA ASP A 135 -22.07 -14.70 -7.01
C ASP A 135 -22.72 -13.52 -6.27
N GLN A 136 -22.30 -13.22 -5.03
CA GLN A 136 -22.87 -12.14 -4.23
C GLN A 136 -22.72 -10.76 -4.89
N TYR A 137 -21.62 -10.52 -5.60
CA TYR A 137 -21.33 -9.26 -6.28
C TYR A 137 -20.95 -9.44 -7.76
N ALA A 138 -21.22 -10.60 -8.34
CA ALA A 138 -20.85 -10.98 -9.71
C ALA A 138 -19.34 -10.80 -9.97
N GLU A 139 -18.52 -11.30 -9.06
CA GLU A 139 -17.06 -11.29 -9.11
C GLU A 139 -16.48 -12.63 -9.59
N THR A 140 -15.18 -12.69 -9.88
CA THR A 140 -14.52 -13.91 -10.37
C THR A 140 -13.32 -14.32 -9.52
N TYR A 141 -12.79 -13.40 -8.75
CA TYR A 141 -11.56 -13.60 -7.96
C TYR A 141 -11.79 -13.52 -6.45
N ASN A 142 -13.04 -13.46 -6.00
CA ASN A 142 -13.40 -13.48 -4.59
C ASN A 142 -13.62 -14.92 -4.07
N GLY A 143 -13.80 -15.08 -2.75
CA GLY A 143 -13.97 -16.39 -2.13
C GLY A 143 -12.73 -17.28 -2.27
N VAL A 144 -12.95 -18.58 -2.29
CA VAL A 144 -11.89 -19.60 -2.44
C VAL A 144 -11.24 -19.49 -3.82
N GLN A 145 -9.92 -19.30 -3.86
CA GLN A 145 -9.10 -19.20 -5.08
C GLN A 145 -7.83 -20.02 -4.92
N MET A 146 -7.54 -20.86 -5.91
CA MET A 146 -6.26 -21.59 -5.98
C MET A 146 -5.56 -21.21 -7.27
N LEU A 147 -4.63 -20.25 -7.17
CA LEU A 147 -3.82 -19.74 -8.26
C LEU A 147 -2.34 -20.12 -8.04
N ASP A 148 -1.50 -19.89 -9.06
CA ASP A 148 -0.14 -20.43 -9.09
C ASP A 148 0.91 -19.60 -8.34
N LYS A 149 0.59 -18.36 -7.92
CA LYS A 149 1.54 -17.53 -7.17
C LYS A 149 1.70 -18.02 -5.74
N HIS A 150 2.91 -17.87 -5.21
CA HIS A 150 3.28 -18.30 -3.85
C HIS A 150 2.85 -19.74 -3.54
N GLN A 151 2.94 -20.62 -4.56
CA GLN A 151 2.47 -21.99 -4.49
C GLN A 151 3.61 -22.99 -4.22
N PHE A 152 3.32 -24.03 -3.45
CA PHE A 152 4.21 -25.16 -3.30
C PHE A 152 4.39 -25.89 -4.65
N PRO A 153 5.62 -26.36 -4.98
CA PRO A 153 5.78 -27.30 -6.07
C PRO A 153 5.01 -28.58 -5.80
N ASP A 154 4.73 -29.33 -6.85
CA ASP A 154 4.05 -30.61 -6.73
C ASP A 154 4.88 -31.63 -5.93
N GLY A 155 4.17 -32.52 -5.22
CA GLY A 155 4.77 -33.63 -4.49
C GLY A 155 5.30 -33.28 -3.09
N ILE A 156 5.07 -32.07 -2.56
CA ILE A 156 5.40 -31.79 -1.16
C ILE A 156 4.38 -32.49 -0.25
N ASP A 157 4.84 -33.51 0.46
CA ASP A 157 4.02 -34.31 1.35
C ASP A 157 3.55 -33.52 2.59
N PRO A 158 2.26 -33.59 2.97
CA PRO A 158 1.70 -32.79 4.07
C PRO A 158 1.82 -33.43 5.46
N TYR A 159 2.20 -34.71 5.58
CA TYR A 159 2.11 -35.47 6.82
C TYR A 159 3.40 -35.42 7.63
N LYS A 160 3.33 -35.59 8.95
CA LYS A 160 4.51 -35.63 9.84
C LYS A 160 5.47 -36.74 9.41
N THR A 161 4.98 -37.96 9.19
CA THR A 161 5.70 -39.03 8.53
C THR A 161 5.28 -39.05 7.07
N PRO A 162 6.22 -38.84 6.12
CA PRO A 162 5.89 -38.79 4.70
C PRO A 162 5.14 -40.06 4.23
N GLY A 163 4.01 -39.84 3.53
CA GLY A 163 3.16 -40.92 3.01
C GLY A 163 2.20 -41.53 4.03
N ASP A 164 2.25 -41.16 5.30
CA ASP A 164 1.39 -41.71 6.36
C ASP A 164 0.37 -40.69 6.89
N PRO A 165 -0.90 -40.72 6.42
CA PRO A 165 -1.94 -39.84 6.93
C PRO A 165 -2.22 -40.01 8.43
N ALA A 166 -1.97 -41.22 9.01
CA ALA A 166 -2.21 -41.48 10.42
C ALA A 166 -1.24 -40.72 11.33
N SER A 167 -0.08 -40.31 10.81
CA SER A 167 0.90 -39.51 11.55
C SER A 167 0.43 -38.06 11.82
N GLY A 168 -0.63 -37.60 11.16
CA GLY A 168 -1.18 -36.24 11.26
C GLY A 168 -0.45 -35.23 10.36
N LEU A 169 -1.03 -34.04 10.24
CA LEU A 169 -0.54 -32.98 9.37
C LEU A 169 0.64 -32.21 10.00
N LEU A 170 1.51 -31.69 9.15
CA LEU A 170 2.51 -30.72 9.54
C LEU A 170 1.87 -29.41 10.02
N TRP A 171 2.63 -28.65 10.80
CA TRP A 171 2.17 -27.37 11.34
C TRP A 171 1.72 -26.40 10.22
N GLY A 172 0.60 -25.71 10.46
CA GLY A 172 0.05 -24.70 9.57
C GLY A 172 -0.72 -25.25 8.37
N ILE A 173 -0.94 -26.56 8.29
CA ILE A 173 -1.81 -27.19 7.29
C ILE A 173 -3.20 -27.41 7.89
N SER A 174 -4.24 -26.93 7.22
CA SER A 174 -5.63 -27.13 7.59
C SER A 174 -6.06 -28.58 7.32
N ASN A 175 -6.87 -29.15 8.22
CA ASN A 175 -7.56 -30.43 8.00
C ASN A 175 -8.90 -30.26 7.28
N GLU A 176 -9.27 -29.04 6.92
CA GLU A 176 -10.50 -28.77 6.18
C GLU A 176 -10.37 -29.20 4.72
N ARG A 177 -11.46 -29.69 4.17
CA ARG A 177 -11.55 -29.96 2.74
C ARG A 177 -11.63 -28.63 1.99
N LEU A 178 -10.87 -28.52 0.88
CA LEU A 178 -10.95 -27.37 -0.02
C LEU A 178 -12.38 -27.23 -0.57
N ALA A 179 -12.98 -26.07 -0.37
CA ALA A 179 -14.28 -25.75 -0.95
C ALA A 179 -14.17 -25.43 -2.44
N ALA A 180 -15.30 -25.39 -3.14
CA ALA A 180 -15.33 -25.04 -4.55
C ALA A 180 -14.82 -23.60 -4.78
N ARG A 181 -14.22 -23.36 -5.95
CA ARG A 181 -13.75 -22.02 -6.34
C ARG A 181 -14.88 -21.00 -6.26
N GLY A 182 -14.59 -19.84 -5.69
CA GLY A 182 -15.54 -18.74 -5.52
C GLY A 182 -16.52 -18.90 -4.36
N THR A 183 -16.39 -19.96 -3.54
CA THR A 183 -17.18 -20.09 -2.30
C THR A 183 -16.72 -19.05 -1.28
N GLY A 184 -17.64 -18.29 -0.70
CA GLY A 184 -17.36 -17.37 0.38
C GLY A 184 -17.07 -18.07 1.70
N ASP A 185 -16.26 -17.46 2.56
CA ASP A 185 -15.95 -17.96 3.89
C ASP A 185 -15.57 -16.83 4.87
N ALA A 186 -15.34 -17.17 6.14
CA ALA A 186 -14.92 -16.21 7.16
C ALA A 186 -13.38 -16.07 7.27
N LYS A 187 -12.61 -16.66 6.36
CA LYS A 187 -11.15 -16.62 6.40
C LYS A 187 -10.64 -15.28 5.88
N THR A 188 -9.62 -14.75 6.55
CA THR A 188 -8.91 -13.55 6.14
C THR A 188 -7.53 -13.94 5.59
N GLN A 189 -7.02 -13.15 4.66
CA GLN A 189 -5.66 -13.29 4.16
C GLN A 189 -4.64 -13.18 5.31
N ALA A 190 -3.51 -13.87 5.16
CA ALA A 190 -2.50 -13.97 6.21
C ALA A 190 -1.93 -12.61 6.63
N TYR A 191 -1.61 -12.49 7.92
CA TYR A 191 -0.84 -11.37 8.46
C TYR A 191 0.63 -11.75 8.61
N ASN A 192 1.48 -10.72 8.63
CA ASN A 192 2.90 -10.86 8.96
C ASN A 192 3.41 -9.61 9.68
N PHE A 193 4.67 -9.63 10.06
CA PHE A 193 5.43 -8.42 10.30
C PHE A 193 6.24 -8.08 9.06
N ARG A 194 6.11 -6.86 8.55
CA ARG A 194 7.10 -6.27 7.66
C ARG A 194 8.29 -5.87 8.52
N LEU A 195 9.48 -6.16 8.05
CA LEU A 195 10.69 -5.98 8.86
C LEU A 195 11.65 -5.04 8.15
N CYS A 196 12.27 -4.18 8.93
CA CYS A 196 13.50 -3.51 8.55
C CYS A 196 14.68 -4.33 9.11
N LEU A 197 15.52 -4.86 8.25
CA LEU A 197 16.78 -5.49 8.62
C LEU A 197 17.96 -4.71 8.04
N THR A 198 19.16 -4.90 8.58
CA THR A 198 20.38 -4.25 8.07
C THR A 198 21.50 -5.27 7.89
N THR A 199 22.36 -5.00 6.91
CA THR A 199 23.64 -5.71 6.70
C THR A 199 24.85 -4.94 7.20
N ASP A 200 24.66 -3.71 7.73
CA ASP A 200 25.75 -2.93 8.33
C ASP A 200 26.12 -3.50 9.71
N PRO A 201 27.32 -4.09 9.90
CA PRO A 201 27.73 -4.67 11.18
C PRO A 201 27.76 -3.67 12.34
N ALA A 202 27.98 -2.38 12.05
CA ALA A 202 28.01 -1.34 13.08
C ALA A 202 26.61 -1.05 13.62
N ASN A 203 25.58 -1.22 12.77
CA ASN A 203 24.18 -0.94 13.08
C ASN A 203 23.36 -2.19 13.42
N GLN A 204 23.97 -3.38 13.60
CA GLN A 204 23.23 -4.61 13.80
C GLN A 204 22.99 -4.96 15.28
N ILE A 205 21.77 -5.44 15.56
CA ILE A 205 21.40 -6.27 16.70
C ILE A 205 21.26 -7.70 16.18
N PRO A 206 22.01 -8.69 16.69
CA PRO A 206 21.95 -10.05 16.19
C PRO A 206 20.57 -10.71 16.35
N ILE A 207 20.18 -11.51 15.36
CA ILE A 207 18.97 -12.34 15.45
C ILE A 207 19.28 -13.52 16.39
N THR A 208 18.68 -13.51 17.57
CA THR A 208 18.89 -14.53 18.60
C THR A 208 17.73 -15.52 18.67
N ARG A 209 17.95 -16.66 19.33
CA ARG A 209 16.91 -17.68 19.52
C ARG A 209 15.77 -17.15 20.36
N PRO A 210 14.52 -17.12 19.85
CA PRO A 210 13.35 -16.71 20.65
C PRO A 210 13.09 -17.70 21.79
N VAL A 211 12.49 -17.21 22.90
CA VAL A 211 12.18 -18.03 24.07
C VAL A 211 11.23 -19.19 23.72
N ALA A 212 10.20 -18.90 22.90
CA ALA A 212 9.22 -19.90 22.47
C ALA A 212 9.56 -20.49 21.09
N TYR A 213 10.87 -20.69 20.79
CA TYR A 213 11.32 -21.28 19.54
C TYR A 213 10.98 -22.76 19.47
N ASP A 214 10.26 -23.15 18.40
CA ASP A 214 9.94 -24.53 18.07
C ASP A 214 10.27 -24.79 16.60
N SER A 215 11.34 -25.56 16.34
CA SER A 215 11.80 -25.90 14.98
C SER A 215 10.82 -26.79 14.20
N THR A 216 9.90 -27.49 14.88
CA THR A 216 8.92 -28.36 14.23
C THR A 216 7.91 -27.58 13.38
N GLN A 217 7.71 -26.30 13.69
CA GLN A 217 6.88 -25.41 12.89
C GLN A 217 7.42 -25.17 11.47
N PHE A 218 8.70 -25.43 11.24
CA PHE A 218 9.40 -25.18 9.97
C PHE A 218 9.70 -26.46 9.17
N GLU A 219 9.13 -27.60 9.55
CA GLU A 219 9.35 -28.86 8.84
C GLU A 219 8.85 -28.79 7.38
N LEU A 220 7.67 -28.17 7.18
CA LEU A 220 7.14 -27.93 5.83
C LEU A 220 8.05 -27.00 5.00
N LEU A 221 8.60 -25.95 5.64
CA LEU A 221 9.60 -25.07 5.01
C LEU A 221 10.84 -25.85 4.59
N LEU A 222 11.33 -26.75 5.45
CA LEU A 222 12.49 -27.57 5.16
C LEU A 222 12.25 -28.49 3.96
N ARG A 223 11.06 -29.12 3.85
CA ARG A 223 10.66 -29.88 2.67
C ARG A 223 10.65 -29.03 1.41
N TYR A 224 10.15 -27.81 1.49
CA TYR A 224 10.18 -26.88 0.38
C TYR A 224 11.61 -26.51 -0.03
N ILE A 225 12.47 -26.15 0.92
CA ILE A 225 13.89 -25.84 0.65
C ILE A 225 14.58 -27.02 -0.04
N ASN A 226 14.38 -28.25 0.45
CA ASN A 226 14.99 -29.46 -0.09
C ASN A 226 14.42 -29.87 -1.46
N SER A 227 13.21 -29.44 -1.82
CA SER A 227 12.59 -29.73 -3.11
C SER A 227 13.16 -28.93 -4.27
N LYS A 228 13.89 -27.85 -4.00
CA LYS A 228 14.46 -26.93 -4.97
C LYS A 228 15.94 -26.66 -4.70
N LYS A 229 16.71 -26.43 -5.75
CA LYS A 229 18.06 -25.85 -5.63
C LYS A 229 17.91 -24.32 -5.49
N MET A 230 17.75 -23.85 -4.26
CA MET A 230 17.67 -22.41 -4.00
C MET A 230 19.06 -21.79 -3.97
N GLY A 231 19.29 -20.74 -4.74
CA GLY A 231 20.57 -20.01 -4.74
C GLY A 231 20.66 -18.95 -3.66
N SER A 232 19.54 -18.39 -3.23
CA SER A 232 19.44 -17.26 -2.30
C SER A 232 18.08 -17.26 -1.58
N ILE A 233 18.02 -16.54 -0.46
CA ILE A 233 16.78 -16.25 0.28
C ILE A 233 15.85 -15.39 -0.58
N ASN A 234 16.40 -14.39 -1.28
CA ASN A 234 15.60 -13.42 -2.03
C ASN A 234 14.74 -14.08 -3.12
N TRP A 235 13.46 -13.71 -3.17
CA TRP A 235 12.40 -14.21 -4.05
C TRP A 235 12.03 -15.70 -3.86
N ASN A 236 12.78 -16.46 -3.07
CA ASN A 236 12.47 -17.85 -2.78
C ASN A 236 11.79 -18.06 -1.43
N LEU A 237 12.26 -17.33 -0.42
CA LEU A 237 11.80 -17.43 0.97
C LEU A 237 11.30 -16.10 1.51
N MET A 238 11.84 -15.00 1.03
CA MET A 238 11.47 -13.63 1.36
C MET A 238 11.74 -12.73 0.17
N HIS A 239 11.02 -11.64 0.04
CA HIS A 239 11.40 -10.55 -0.84
C HIS A 239 12.23 -9.56 -0.03
N LEU A 240 13.48 -9.40 -0.44
CA LEU A 240 14.46 -8.50 0.18
C LEU A 240 14.53 -7.23 -0.65
N GLN A 241 13.81 -6.19 -0.21
CA GLN A 241 13.75 -4.91 -0.93
C GLN A 241 14.78 -3.95 -0.35
N PRO A 242 15.80 -3.53 -1.12
CA PRO A 242 16.78 -2.57 -0.64
C PRO A 242 16.17 -1.23 -0.22
N MET A 243 16.71 -0.68 0.84
CA MET A 243 16.37 0.62 1.43
C MET A 243 17.65 1.46 1.60
N PRO A 244 17.52 2.78 1.84
CA PRO A 244 18.67 3.60 2.18
C PRO A 244 19.48 3.06 3.37
N ASN A 245 20.75 3.40 3.43
CA ASN A 245 21.66 3.10 4.54
C ASN A 245 21.85 1.62 4.84
N GLN A 246 21.99 0.78 3.78
CA GLN A 246 22.20 -0.68 3.88
C GLN A 246 21.10 -1.41 4.67
N LYS A 247 19.91 -0.85 4.68
CA LYS A 247 18.71 -1.48 5.24
C LYS A 247 17.92 -2.21 4.16
N THR A 248 17.01 -3.07 4.59
CA THR A 248 16.22 -3.92 3.70
C THR A 248 14.81 -4.09 4.27
N ASP A 249 13.79 -3.76 3.49
CA ASP A 249 12.41 -4.14 3.78
C ASP A 249 12.22 -5.63 3.48
N ILE A 250 11.70 -6.38 4.43
CA ILE A 250 11.45 -7.80 4.30
C ILE A 250 9.96 -8.05 4.10
N ASN A 251 9.59 -8.59 2.95
CA ASN A 251 8.23 -9.00 2.63
C ASN A 251 8.11 -10.51 2.41
N ASN A 252 6.88 -10.99 2.40
CA ASN A 252 6.54 -12.36 2.06
C ASN A 252 6.93 -12.69 0.61
N SER A 253 7.50 -13.88 0.39
CA SER A 253 7.74 -14.45 -0.94
C SER A 253 7.81 -15.97 -0.87
N GLY A 254 7.28 -16.63 -1.89
CA GLY A 254 7.23 -18.11 -1.92
C GLY A 254 6.08 -18.69 -1.07
N PRO A 255 5.96 -20.02 -1.03
CA PRO A 255 4.82 -20.69 -0.40
C PRO A 255 4.89 -20.75 1.13
N PHE A 256 6.07 -20.56 1.71
CA PHE A 256 6.32 -20.54 3.14
C PHE A 256 7.33 -19.42 3.45
N SER A 257 6.88 -18.39 4.11
CA SER A 257 7.65 -17.17 4.34
C SER A 257 7.18 -16.46 5.62
N THR A 258 7.22 -15.13 5.64
CA THR A 258 6.83 -14.31 6.79
C THR A 258 5.32 -14.32 7.07
N ASP A 259 4.48 -14.66 6.10
CA ASP A 259 3.03 -14.81 6.30
C ASP A 259 2.72 -16.02 7.18
N MET A 260 2.07 -15.78 8.32
CA MET A 260 1.63 -16.83 9.24
C MET A 260 0.23 -17.30 8.84
N ILE A 261 0.17 -18.06 7.73
CA ILE A 261 -1.08 -18.43 7.04
C ILE A 261 -2.00 -19.22 7.97
N GLY A 262 -3.28 -18.80 8.03
CA GLY A 262 -4.33 -19.48 8.80
C GLY A 262 -4.39 -19.15 10.29
N MET A 263 -3.52 -18.25 10.80
CA MET A 263 -3.37 -18.01 12.24
C MET A 263 -4.00 -16.68 12.73
N ASN A 264 -4.74 -15.98 11.87
CA ASN A 264 -5.27 -14.63 12.16
C ASN A 264 -6.79 -14.50 12.02
N TYR A 265 -7.55 -15.55 11.74
CA TYR A 265 -8.99 -15.45 11.46
C TYR A 265 -9.81 -14.81 12.58
N GLN A 266 -9.43 -15.04 13.83
CA GLN A 266 -10.13 -14.49 14.98
C GLN A 266 -9.83 -13.01 15.22
N TYR A 267 -8.73 -12.47 14.66
CA TYR A 267 -8.19 -11.16 15.02
C TYR A 267 -9.20 -10.02 14.87
N ALA A 268 -9.91 -9.97 13.74
CA ALA A 268 -10.82 -8.88 13.42
C ALA A 268 -11.90 -8.67 14.49
N ASN A 269 -12.50 -9.78 14.98
CA ASN A 269 -13.60 -9.76 15.95
C ASN A 269 -13.18 -10.06 17.40
N ALA A 270 -11.88 -10.30 17.63
CA ALA A 270 -11.36 -10.55 18.97
C ALA A 270 -11.37 -9.30 19.85
N ASP A 271 -11.38 -9.54 21.17
CA ASP A 271 -11.05 -8.50 22.14
C ASP A 271 -9.55 -8.13 22.11
N TYR A 272 -9.18 -7.08 22.78
CA TYR A 272 -7.79 -6.60 22.79
C TYR A 272 -6.80 -7.59 23.42
N GLN A 273 -7.24 -8.39 24.41
CA GLN A 273 -6.40 -9.40 25.03
C GLN A 273 -6.06 -10.52 24.03
N THR A 274 -7.05 -11.02 23.33
CA THR A 274 -6.87 -12.05 22.29
C THR A 274 -6.04 -11.52 21.12
N ARG A 275 -6.26 -10.27 20.68
CA ARG A 275 -5.43 -9.62 19.66
C ARG A 275 -3.97 -9.53 20.09
N THR A 276 -3.70 -9.15 21.34
CA THR A 276 -2.33 -9.10 21.87
C THR A 276 -1.65 -10.47 21.83
N GLN A 277 -2.38 -11.55 22.13
CA GLN A 277 -1.86 -12.91 22.00
C GLN A 277 -1.55 -13.29 20.55
N ILE A 278 -2.43 -12.97 19.62
CA ILE A 278 -2.22 -13.20 18.18
C ILE A 278 -1.00 -12.42 17.67
N VAL A 279 -0.85 -11.15 18.07
CA VAL A 279 0.33 -10.33 17.74
C VAL A 279 1.60 -10.97 18.27
N ALA A 280 1.62 -11.41 19.55
CA ALA A 280 2.77 -12.07 20.14
C ALA A 280 3.13 -13.39 19.45
N GLN A 281 2.13 -14.18 19.02
CA GLN A 281 2.35 -15.39 18.25
C GLN A 281 3.00 -15.10 16.88
N HIS A 282 2.51 -14.09 16.14
CA HIS A 282 3.09 -13.68 14.87
C HIS A 282 4.52 -13.14 15.04
N GLN A 283 4.77 -12.37 16.10
CA GLN A 283 6.11 -11.90 16.44
C GLN A 283 7.07 -13.06 16.72
N ASN A 284 6.66 -14.02 17.55
CA ASN A 284 7.46 -15.20 17.84
C ASN A 284 7.71 -16.05 16.59
N TYR A 285 6.68 -16.27 15.76
CA TYR A 285 6.83 -17.00 14.49
C TYR A 285 7.86 -16.33 13.58
N THR A 286 7.75 -15.02 13.38
CA THR A 286 8.66 -14.27 12.49
C THR A 286 10.10 -14.32 12.99
N LYS A 287 10.32 -14.08 14.30
CA LYS A 287 11.65 -14.18 14.92
C LYS A 287 12.21 -15.62 14.81
N SER A 288 11.36 -16.62 15.02
CA SER A 288 11.73 -18.04 14.92
C SER A 288 12.08 -18.45 13.49
N LEU A 289 11.37 -17.94 12.49
CA LEU A 289 11.66 -18.15 11.07
C LEU A 289 13.07 -17.64 10.71
N LEU A 290 13.39 -16.40 11.08
CA LEU A 290 14.70 -15.81 10.82
C LEU A 290 15.82 -16.59 11.53
N TYR A 291 15.59 -16.98 12.79
CA TYR A 291 16.53 -17.79 13.55
C TYR A 291 16.71 -19.18 12.92
N PHE A 292 15.63 -19.85 12.53
CA PHE A 292 15.67 -21.16 11.87
C PHE A 292 16.50 -21.10 10.59
N LEU A 293 16.24 -20.16 9.71
CA LEU A 293 16.97 -20.00 8.45
C LEU A 293 18.46 -19.74 8.66
N GLY A 294 18.84 -19.05 9.72
CA GLY A 294 20.24 -18.75 10.03
C GLY A 294 20.99 -19.84 10.81
N HIS A 295 20.31 -20.75 11.54
CA HIS A 295 20.96 -21.57 12.55
C HIS A 295 20.63 -23.06 12.49
N ASP A 296 19.50 -23.49 11.92
CA ASP A 296 19.16 -24.91 11.87
C ASP A 296 20.10 -25.64 10.90
N SER A 297 20.77 -26.70 11.39
CA SER A 297 21.77 -27.47 10.62
C SER A 297 21.23 -28.15 9.37
N ARG A 298 19.90 -28.36 9.31
CA ARG A 298 19.20 -28.99 8.17
C ARG A 298 18.98 -28.00 7.00
N VAL A 299 19.05 -26.70 7.26
CA VAL A 299 19.01 -25.67 6.22
C VAL A 299 20.35 -25.63 5.49
N PRO A 300 20.41 -25.53 4.14
CA PRO A 300 21.66 -25.46 3.39
C PRO A 300 22.63 -24.39 3.89
N ALA A 301 23.93 -24.68 3.90
CA ALA A 301 24.93 -23.81 4.51
C ALA A 301 24.94 -22.38 3.93
N HIS A 302 24.79 -22.24 2.60
CA HIS A 302 24.78 -20.93 1.95
C HIS A 302 23.56 -20.09 2.36
N ILE A 303 22.38 -20.68 2.53
CA ILE A 303 21.17 -20.00 3.04
C ILE A 303 21.40 -19.53 4.48
N ARG A 304 21.98 -20.39 5.34
CA ARG A 304 22.33 -20.00 6.71
C ARG A 304 23.32 -18.84 6.75
N GLN A 305 24.35 -18.89 5.89
CA GLN A 305 25.36 -17.82 5.81
C GLN A 305 24.73 -16.52 5.35
N GLU A 306 23.90 -16.55 4.30
CA GLU A 306 23.17 -15.38 3.81
C GLU A 306 22.28 -14.78 4.90
N MET A 307 21.45 -15.58 5.59
CA MET A 307 20.57 -15.09 6.65
C MET A 307 21.35 -14.45 7.82
N ARG A 308 22.52 -14.95 8.15
CA ARG A 308 23.38 -14.40 9.21
C ARG A 308 24.03 -13.06 8.87
N THR A 309 23.99 -12.62 7.61
CA THR A 309 24.45 -11.28 7.25
C THR A 309 23.48 -10.19 7.71
N TYR A 310 22.21 -10.55 8.00
CA TYR A 310 21.17 -9.64 8.43
C TYR A 310 21.03 -9.60 9.95
N GLY A 311 20.71 -8.42 10.48
CA GLY A 311 20.31 -8.20 11.86
C GLY A 311 19.27 -7.11 11.97
N TYR A 312 18.67 -6.93 13.16
CA TYR A 312 17.77 -5.81 13.41
C TYR A 312 18.60 -4.52 13.51
N PRO A 313 18.14 -3.39 12.93
CA PRO A 313 18.87 -2.14 13.02
C PRO A 313 18.76 -1.55 14.42
N LYS A 314 19.88 -0.97 14.94
CA LYS A 314 19.91 -0.29 16.24
C LYS A 314 19.18 1.05 16.24
N ASP A 315 19.12 1.70 15.09
CA ASP A 315 18.56 3.03 14.88
C ASP A 315 17.10 3.03 14.40
N GLU A 316 16.46 1.85 14.37
CA GLU A 316 15.04 1.72 14.09
C GLU A 316 14.35 1.02 15.27
N TYR A 317 13.15 1.47 15.63
CA TYR A 317 12.33 0.83 16.68
C TYR A 317 13.12 0.55 17.97
N GLU A 318 13.87 1.55 18.44
CA GLU A 318 14.78 1.44 19.60
C GLU A 318 14.06 0.92 20.86
N ASP A 319 12.81 1.33 21.06
CA ASP A 319 11.98 0.91 22.19
C ASP A 319 11.42 -0.53 22.06
N ASN A 320 11.64 -1.18 20.90
CA ASN A 320 11.24 -2.56 20.62
C ASN A 320 12.42 -3.45 20.17
N GLY A 321 13.66 -3.03 20.46
CA GLY A 321 14.87 -3.80 20.17
C GLY A 321 15.12 -4.02 18.66
N GLY A 322 14.81 -3.01 17.84
CA GLY A 322 15.01 -3.03 16.39
C GLY A 322 13.94 -3.83 15.62
N PHE A 323 12.97 -4.41 16.30
CA PHE A 323 11.90 -5.18 15.67
C PHE A 323 10.67 -4.31 15.40
N SER A 324 10.07 -4.44 14.22
CA SER A 324 8.87 -3.68 13.82
C SER A 324 7.74 -3.80 14.84
N PRO A 325 7.14 -2.70 15.31
CA PRO A 325 6.09 -2.73 16.34
C PRO A 325 4.72 -3.11 15.81
N GLN A 326 4.45 -2.87 14.51
CA GLN A 326 3.12 -3.00 13.91
C GLN A 326 2.93 -4.32 13.18
N LEU A 327 1.93 -5.11 13.60
CA LEU A 327 1.47 -6.25 12.81
C LEU A 327 0.81 -5.75 11.52
N TYR A 328 1.15 -6.32 10.37
CA TYR A 328 0.49 -6.02 9.11
C TYR A 328 -0.90 -6.67 9.06
N VAL A 329 -1.87 -5.94 9.55
CA VAL A 329 -3.30 -6.27 9.43
C VAL A 329 -3.75 -5.86 8.03
N ARG A 330 -3.58 -6.77 7.05
CA ARG A 330 -3.92 -6.50 5.64
C ARG A 330 -5.40 -6.25 5.43
N GLU A 331 -6.22 -6.90 6.24
CA GLU A 331 -7.67 -6.85 6.16
C GLU A 331 -8.26 -7.32 7.48
N ALA A 332 -9.20 -6.55 8.02
CA ALA A 332 -9.98 -6.95 9.19
C ALA A 332 -11.48 -6.80 8.88
N ARG A 333 -12.20 -5.90 9.54
CA ARG A 333 -13.58 -5.57 9.18
C ARG A 333 -13.60 -4.68 7.96
N ARG A 334 -14.56 -4.88 7.09
CA ARG A 334 -14.89 -3.99 5.96
C ARG A 334 -16.33 -3.53 6.13
N MET A 335 -16.57 -2.22 6.07
CA MET A 335 -17.91 -1.65 6.17
C MET A 335 -18.84 -2.21 5.07
N VAL A 336 -20.11 -2.37 5.38
CA VAL A 336 -21.18 -2.61 4.39
C VAL A 336 -22.03 -1.34 4.31
N GLY A 337 -21.51 -0.35 3.58
CA GLY A 337 -22.13 0.96 3.40
C GLY A 337 -23.22 1.01 2.35
N ALA A 338 -23.57 2.22 1.92
CA ALA A 338 -24.54 2.43 0.85
C ALA A 338 -24.00 2.07 -0.54
N TYR A 339 -22.69 2.14 -0.72
CA TYR A 339 -21.97 1.73 -1.92
C TYR A 339 -20.86 0.76 -1.53
N VAL A 340 -20.80 -0.39 -2.18
CA VAL A 340 -19.73 -1.37 -2.01
C VAL A 340 -18.84 -1.31 -3.24
N MET A 341 -17.53 -1.02 -3.05
CA MET A 341 -16.53 -1.15 -4.09
C MET A 341 -16.33 -2.63 -4.43
N THR A 342 -16.30 -2.97 -5.71
CA THR A 342 -16.23 -4.35 -6.20
C THR A 342 -15.12 -4.51 -7.23
N GLN A 343 -14.81 -5.76 -7.63
CA GLN A 343 -13.91 -6.07 -8.73
C GLN A 343 -14.21 -5.23 -9.99
N ALA A 344 -15.49 -5.04 -10.33
CA ALA A 344 -15.91 -4.24 -11.49
C ALA A 344 -15.46 -2.77 -11.41
N ASN A 345 -15.30 -2.22 -10.20
CA ASN A 345 -14.76 -0.87 -10.03
C ASN A 345 -13.25 -0.84 -10.31
N CYS A 346 -12.50 -1.82 -9.80
CA CYS A 346 -11.05 -1.91 -10.02
C CYS A 346 -10.73 -2.03 -11.52
N GLU A 347 -11.48 -2.86 -12.23
CA GLU A 347 -11.32 -3.09 -13.67
C GLU A 347 -11.90 -1.98 -14.56
N GLY A 348 -12.49 -0.94 -13.99
CA GLY A 348 -13.10 0.17 -14.74
C GLY A 348 -14.41 -0.16 -15.45
N ARG A 349 -14.96 -1.37 -15.24
CA ARG A 349 -16.27 -1.76 -15.81
C ARG A 349 -17.45 -1.04 -15.13
N ARG A 350 -17.25 -0.58 -13.88
CA ARG A 350 -18.20 0.21 -13.10
C ARG A 350 -17.49 1.42 -12.51
N LEU A 351 -17.73 2.61 -13.02
CA LEU A 351 -17.12 3.83 -12.51
C LEU A 351 -17.94 4.42 -11.36
N ALA A 352 -17.25 4.81 -10.27
CA ALA A 352 -17.85 5.57 -9.19
C ALA A 352 -17.95 7.05 -9.62
N THR A 353 -19.19 7.56 -9.78
CA THR A 353 -19.44 8.95 -10.21
C THR A 353 -19.15 9.98 -9.12
N ASP A 354 -19.14 9.55 -7.87
CA ASP A 354 -18.83 10.32 -6.66
C ASP A 354 -17.40 10.11 -6.15
N GLY A 355 -16.48 9.71 -7.04
CA GLY A 355 -15.07 9.45 -6.68
C GLY A 355 -14.39 10.64 -6.01
N ILE A 356 -13.64 10.40 -4.93
CA ILE A 356 -12.96 11.43 -4.12
C ILE A 356 -11.45 11.21 -4.00
N GLY A 357 -10.95 10.17 -4.56
CA GLY A 357 -9.56 9.75 -4.69
C GLY A 357 -9.45 8.63 -5.71
N LEU A 358 -8.23 8.25 -6.04
CA LEU A 358 -7.94 7.15 -6.96
C LEU A 358 -7.23 6.02 -6.22
N ALA A 359 -7.45 4.78 -6.68
CA ALA A 359 -6.62 3.62 -6.38
C ALA A 359 -6.10 3.02 -7.69
N ALA A 360 -4.99 2.28 -7.64
CA ALA A 360 -4.30 1.82 -8.84
C ALA A 360 -3.45 0.57 -8.63
N TYR A 361 -3.54 -0.07 -7.47
CA TYR A 361 -2.78 -1.29 -7.21
C TYR A 361 -3.51 -2.51 -7.75
N THR A 362 -2.79 -3.61 -7.98
CA THR A 362 -3.40 -4.90 -8.33
C THR A 362 -4.41 -5.32 -7.26
N MET A 363 -5.44 -6.06 -7.62
CA MET A 363 -6.22 -6.81 -6.64
C MET A 363 -5.29 -7.86 -6.05
N ASP A 364 -4.87 -7.64 -4.79
CA ASP A 364 -3.85 -8.40 -4.10
C ASP A 364 -4.40 -8.98 -2.80
N SER A 365 -4.58 -10.29 -2.80
CA SER A 365 -4.89 -11.08 -1.62
C SER A 365 -3.78 -12.08 -1.34
N HIS A 366 -3.34 -12.14 -0.11
CA HIS A 366 -2.40 -13.17 0.34
C HIS A 366 -3.09 -14.49 0.67
N ASN A 367 -2.32 -15.56 0.73
CA ASN A 367 -2.84 -16.88 1.06
C ASN A 367 -3.64 -16.88 2.37
N CYS A 368 -4.81 -17.54 2.36
CA CYS A 368 -5.67 -17.67 3.52
C CYS A 368 -5.41 -18.96 4.28
N GLN A 369 -5.14 -20.07 3.59
CA GLN A 369 -4.92 -21.38 4.21
C GLN A 369 -3.94 -22.24 3.40
N ARG A 370 -3.41 -23.28 4.07
CA ARG A 370 -2.74 -24.41 3.43
C ARG A 370 -3.67 -25.61 3.51
N VAL A 371 -3.82 -26.33 2.41
CA VAL A 371 -4.74 -27.47 2.31
C VAL A 371 -4.04 -28.69 1.72
N VAL A 372 -4.57 -29.86 2.03
CA VAL A 372 -4.16 -31.10 1.38
C VAL A 372 -4.99 -31.30 0.12
N VAL A 373 -4.31 -31.51 -0.99
CA VAL A 373 -4.95 -31.89 -2.27
C VAL A 373 -4.35 -33.18 -2.78
N THR A 374 -5.06 -33.87 -3.67
CA THR A 374 -4.59 -35.11 -4.28
C THR A 374 -4.10 -34.83 -5.70
N ASP A 375 -2.90 -35.30 -6.05
CA ASP A 375 -2.39 -35.21 -7.41
C ASP A 375 -3.06 -36.23 -8.36
N GLU A 376 -2.74 -36.17 -9.64
CA GLU A 376 -3.30 -37.07 -10.66
C GLU A 376 -3.00 -38.56 -10.40
N LYS A 377 -2.00 -38.86 -9.58
CA LYS A 377 -1.61 -40.23 -9.20
C LYS A 377 -2.21 -40.68 -7.86
N GLY A 378 -3.11 -39.88 -7.28
CA GLY A 378 -3.76 -40.16 -6.00
C GLY A 378 -2.89 -39.89 -4.77
N ARG A 379 -1.76 -39.19 -4.90
CA ARG A 379 -0.87 -38.85 -3.77
C ARG A 379 -1.27 -37.54 -3.14
N ALA A 380 -1.26 -37.51 -1.82
CA ALA A 380 -1.49 -36.28 -1.07
C ALA A 380 -0.31 -35.30 -1.23
N GLN A 381 -0.61 -34.03 -1.42
CA GLN A 381 0.33 -32.92 -1.45
C GLN A 381 -0.26 -31.68 -0.83
N VAL A 382 0.61 -30.78 -0.33
CA VAL A 382 0.16 -29.50 0.21
C VAL A 382 0.08 -28.42 -0.88
N LYS A 383 -0.96 -27.60 -0.82
CA LYS A 383 -1.10 -26.39 -1.62
C LYS A 383 -1.55 -25.21 -0.76
N ASN A 384 -1.14 -24.01 -1.16
CA ASN A 384 -1.67 -22.76 -0.61
C ASN A 384 -2.94 -22.34 -1.33
N GLU A 385 -3.86 -21.70 -0.63
CA GLU A 385 -5.11 -21.21 -1.16
C GLU A 385 -5.35 -19.77 -0.70
N GLY A 386 -5.86 -18.89 -1.59
CA GLY A 386 -6.29 -17.54 -1.31
C GLY A 386 -5.41 -16.44 -1.92
N ASP A 387 -4.24 -16.78 -2.48
CA ASP A 387 -3.42 -15.78 -3.17
C ASP A 387 -4.08 -15.37 -4.49
N VAL A 388 -4.26 -14.06 -4.67
CA VAL A 388 -4.78 -13.45 -5.90
C VAL A 388 -3.96 -12.21 -6.19
N GLN A 389 -3.38 -12.13 -7.39
CA GLN A 389 -2.62 -10.95 -7.84
C GLN A 389 -3.02 -10.64 -9.29
N ILE A 390 -4.10 -9.88 -9.44
CA ILE A 390 -4.68 -9.52 -10.75
C ILE A 390 -4.64 -8.01 -10.91
N GLY A 391 -3.89 -7.56 -11.90
CA GLY A 391 -3.70 -6.15 -12.26
C GLY A 391 -3.91 -5.89 -13.74
N GLY A 392 -3.28 -4.85 -14.26
CA GLY A 392 -3.35 -4.46 -15.68
C GLY A 392 -4.49 -3.49 -16.00
N PHE A 393 -5.16 -2.96 -15.00
CA PHE A 393 -6.17 -1.91 -15.12
C PHE A 393 -5.57 -0.54 -14.73
N PRO A 394 -6.08 0.56 -15.35
CA PRO A 394 -5.63 1.92 -15.04
C PRO A 394 -6.13 2.37 -13.66
N PRO A 395 -5.63 3.52 -13.14
CA PRO A 395 -6.20 4.14 -11.94
C PRO A 395 -7.71 4.32 -12.03
N TYR A 396 -8.42 3.99 -10.95
CA TYR A 396 -9.88 4.03 -10.89
C TYR A 396 -10.37 4.84 -9.66
N PRO A 397 -11.55 5.51 -9.77
CA PRO A 397 -12.07 6.32 -8.68
C PRO A 397 -12.64 5.47 -7.53
N VAL A 398 -12.33 5.89 -6.29
CA VAL A 398 -12.93 5.35 -5.07
C VAL A 398 -14.13 6.22 -4.67
N SER A 399 -15.28 5.59 -4.51
CA SER A 399 -16.55 6.26 -4.18
C SER A 399 -16.52 6.91 -2.79
N TYR A 400 -17.02 8.14 -2.67
CA TYR A 400 -17.28 8.76 -1.37
C TYR A 400 -18.30 7.96 -0.55
N ALA A 401 -19.34 7.44 -1.20
CA ALA A 401 -20.36 6.63 -0.54
C ALA A 401 -19.81 5.32 0.05
N SER A 402 -18.60 4.89 -0.34
CA SER A 402 -17.92 3.75 0.29
C SER A 402 -17.24 4.10 1.61
N LEU A 403 -17.07 5.39 1.93
CA LEU A 403 -16.46 5.86 3.18
C LEU A 403 -17.49 6.17 4.26
N VAL A 404 -18.77 6.17 3.95
CA VAL A 404 -19.83 6.55 4.88
C VAL A 404 -20.78 5.39 5.18
N PRO A 405 -21.23 5.22 6.43
CA PRO A 405 -22.25 4.27 6.79
C PRO A 405 -23.58 4.53 6.09
N LYS A 406 -24.48 3.55 6.11
CA LYS A 406 -25.87 3.77 5.72
C LYS A 406 -26.50 4.84 6.62
N PRO A 407 -27.33 5.78 6.09
CA PRO A 407 -27.86 6.90 6.87
C PRO A 407 -28.67 6.49 8.10
N HIS A 408 -29.34 5.35 8.06
CA HIS A 408 -30.10 4.82 9.19
C HIS A 408 -29.24 4.15 10.28
N GLU A 409 -27.95 3.93 10.01
CA GLU A 409 -27.00 3.34 10.95
C GLU A 409 -26.19 4.42 11.69
N CYS A 410 -25.51 5.32 10.95
CA CYS A 410 -24.70 6.37 11.55
C CYS A 410 -24.54 7.57 10.62
N THR A 411 -24.75 8.79 11.15
CA THR A 411 -24.76 10.03 10.35
C THR A 411 -23.55 10.94 10.55
N ASN A 412 -22.64 10.60 11.47
CA ASN A 412 -21.48 11.42 11.80
C ASN A 412 -20.16 10.61 11.91
N LEU A 413 -20.06 9.51 11.15
CA LEU A 413 -18.87 8.66 11.08
C LEU A 413 -18.36 8.58 9.64
N LEU A 414 -17.04 8.66 9.47
CA LEU A 414 -16.31 8.40 8.22
C LEU A 414 -15.30 7.27 8.45
N VAL A 415 -15.16 6.37 7.48
CA VAL A 415 -14.34 5.14 7.60
C VAL A 415 -13.44 5.02 6.36
N PRO A 416 -12.31 5.74 6.30
CA PRO A 416 -11.44 5.74 5.11
C PRO A 416 -10.54 4.52 4.98
N VAL A 417 -10.32 3.73 6.05
CA VAL A 417 -9.46 2.55 6.05
C VAL A 417 -10.30 1.27 5.91
N CYS A 418 -11.16 0.97 6.87
CA CYS A 418 -12.10 -0.16 6.81
C CYS A 418 -13.33 0.16 5.95
N LEU A 419 -13.12 0.79 4.78
CA LEU A 419 -14.19 1.26 3.90
C LEU A 419 -15.04 0.12 3.33
N SER A 420 -16.15 0.49 2.69
CA SER A 420 -17.08 -0.46 2.10
C SER A 420 -16.56 -1.00 0.76
N ALA A 421 -16.01 -2.19 0.79
CA ALA A 421 -15.47 -2.90 -0.35
C ALA A 421 -15.59 -4.42 -0.16
N THR A 422 -15.68 -5.18 -1.26
CA THR A 422 -15.53 -6.63 -1.23
C THR A 422 -14.09 -7.00 -0.89
N HIS A 423 -13.85 -8.23 -0.42
CA HIS A 423 -12.50 -8.72 -0.11
C HIS A 423 -11.52 -8.45 -1.26
N ILE A 424 -11.90 -8.81 -2.49
CA ILE A 424 -10.97 -8.68 -3.62
C ILE A 424 -10.76 -7.23 -4.06
N ALA A 425 -11.77 -6.39 -4.04
CA ALA A 425 -11.62 -4.97 -4.33
C ALA A 425 -10.81 -4.25 -3.24
N TYR A 426 -11.02 -4.64 -1.97
CA TYR A 426 -10.22 -4.12 -0.86
C TYR A 426 -8.73 -4.43 -1.03
N GLY A 427 -8.38 -5.59 -1.58
CA GLY A 427 -7.01 -5.97 -1.91
C GLY A 427 -6.28 -4.95 -2.81
N SER A 428 -7.01 -4.21 -3.65
CA SER A 428 -6.46 -3.12 -4.48
C SER A 428 -6.45 -1.76 -3.78
N ILE A 429 -7.42 -1.51 -2.87
CA ILE A 429 -7.62 -0.20 -2.24
C ILE A 429 -6.77 -0.04 -0.98
N ARG A 430 -6.46 -1.12 -0.26
CA ARG A 430 -5.82 -1.17 1.07
C ARG A 430 -4.37 -0.68 1.14
N MET A 431 -3.91 0.06 0.16
CA MET A 431 -2.53 0.55 0.10
C MET A 431 -2.38 1.83 0.93
N GLU A 432 -1.29 1.92 1.71
CA GLU A 432 -1.03 3.05 2.62
C GLU A 432 -1.17 4.43 1.96
N PRO A 433 -0.59 4.68 0.75
CA PRO A 433 -0.76 5.98 0.11
C PRO A 433 -2.19 6.26 -0.31
N VAL A 434 -2.99 5.23 -0.63
CA VAL A 434 -4.42 5.37 -0.93
C VAL A 434 -5.20 5.72 0.34
N PHE A 435 -4.88 5.09 1.46
CA PHE A 435 -5.48 5.45 2.75
C PHE A 435 -5.22 6.92 3.13
N MET A 436 -4.03 7.45 2.86
CA MET A 436 -3.72 8.87 3.08
C MET A 436 -4.59 9.77 2.20
N VAL A 437 -4.78 9.44 0.91
CA VAL A 437 -5.65 10.17 -0.02
C VAL A 437 -7.11 10.16 0.47
N LEU A 438 -7.62 8.99 0.84
CA LEU A 438 -9.00 8.82 1.30
C LEU A 438 -9.23 9.49 2.66
N ALA A 439 -8.26 9.41 3.58
CA ALA A 439 -8.33 10.07 4.88
C ALA A 439 -8.32 11.60 4.75
N GLN A 440 -7.56 12.16 3.82
CA GLN A 440 -7.62 13.60 3.51
C GLN A 440 -9.00 14.00 2.99
N ALA A 441 -9.58 13.24 2.08
CA ALA A 441 -10.93 13.48 1.58
C ALA A 441 -11.98 13.35 2.70
N ALA A 442 -11.85 12.38 3.59
CA ALA A 442 -12.70 12.21 4.76
C ALA A 442 -12.60 13.40 5.72
N ALA A 443 -11.38 13.94 5.94
CA ALA A 443 -11.18 15.13 6.77
C ALA A 443 -11.88 16.38 6.17
N VAL A 444 -11.75 16.60 4.86
CA VAL A 444 -12.47 17.67 4.14
C VAL A 444 -13.98 17.48 4.27
N ALA A 445 -14.47 16.25 4.08
CA ALA A 445 -15.89 15.94 4.24
C ALA A 445 -16.40 16.22 5.66
N ALA A 446 -15.60 15.88 6.69
CA ALA A 446 -15.93 16.15 8.08
C ALA A 446 -16.10 17.67 8.35
N VAL A 447 -15.20 18.51 7.83
CA VAL A 447 -15.29 19.97 7.96
C VAL A 447 -16.55 20.48 7.25
N LEU A 448 -16.80 20.07 6.01
CA LEU A 448 -17.99 20.46 5.25
C LEU A 448 -19.29 20.03 5.95
N ALA A 449 -19.33 18.84 6.54
CA ALA A 449 -20.49 18.38 7.31
C ALA A 449 -20.73 19.22 8.57
N ILE A 450 -19.66 19.57 9.29
CA ILE A 450 -19.72 20.40 10.50
C ILE A 450 -20.22 21.80 10.17
N ASP A 451 -19.65 22.44 9.15
CA ASP A 451 -19.96 23.83 8.76
C ASP A 451 -21.40 23.95 8.24
N ALA A 452 -21.83 22.98 7.44
CA ALA A 452 -23.19 22.92 6.91
C ALA A 452 -24.22 22.33 7.91
N LYS A 453 -23.80 21.83 9.08
CA LYS A 453 -24.64 21.13 10.06
C LYS A 453 -25.45 19.98 9.43
N LYS A 454 -24.82 19.18 8.58
CA LYS A 454 -25.43 18.07 7.82
C LYS A 454 -24.81 16.73 8.22
N ALA A 455 -25.54 15.65 7.93
CA ALA A 455 -24.99 14.32 7.97
C ALA A 455 -23.84 14.16 6.96
N VAL A 456 -22.84 13.31 7.27
CA VAL A 456 -21.70 13.09 6.37
C VAL A 456 -22.15 12.57 5.01
N GLN A 457 -23.24 11.79 4.92
CA GLN A 457 -23.82 11.31 3.67
C GLN A 457 -24.38 12.40 2.75
N GLN A 458 -24.64 13.60 3.28
CA GLN A 458 -25.17 14.74 2.53
C GLN A 458 -24.07 15.68 2.00
N VAL A 459 -22.81 15.38 2.26
CA VAL A 459 -21.68 16.15 1.74
C VAL A 459 -21.49 15.84 0.25
N SER A 460 -21.32 16.89 -0.54
CA SER A 460 -21.11 16.76 -1.98
C SER A 460 -19.69 16.29 -2.29
N ALA A 461 -19.55 15.15 -2.95
CA ALA A 461 -18.26 14.66 -3.46
C ALA A 461 -17.60 15.68 -4.41
N GLN A 462 -18.40 16.44 -5.20
CA GLN A 462 -17.88 17.52 -6.05
C GLN A 462 -17.24 18.64 -5.23
N SER A 463 -17.84 19.01 -4.09
CA SER A 463 -17.26 20.02 -3.19
C SER A 463 -15.94 19.54 -2.59
N ILE A 464 -15.85 18.28 -2.20
CA ILE A 464 -14.61 17.67 -1.73
C ILE A 464 -13.54 17.75 -2.82
N ARG A 465 -13.85 17.29 -4.04
CA ARG A 465 -12.92 17.34 -5.19
C ARG A 465 -12.44 18.75 -5.50
N ASN A 466 -13.33 19.72 -5.48
CA ASN A 466 -12.99 21.13 -5.76
C ASN A 466 -11.99 21.69 -4.73
N ILE A 467 -12.18 21.38 -3.45
CA ILE A 467 -11.25 21.79 -2.38
C ILE A 467 -9.89 21.13 -2.58
N LEU A 468 -9.87 19.81 -2.74
CA LEU A 468 -8.62 19.05 -2.90
C LEU A 468 -7.84 19.44 -4.18
N LYS A 469 -8.54 19.77 -5.27
CA LYS A 469 -7.92 20.23 -6.51
C LYS A 469 -7.29 21.62 -6.38
N ASN A 470 -7.98 22.55 -5.73
CA ASN A 470 -7.57 23.96 -5.69
C ASN A 470 -6.65 24.30 -4.49
N ASN A 471 -6.68 23.51 -3.45
CA ASN A 471 -5.88 23.67 -2.24
C ASN A 471 -5.49 22.30 -1.66
N PRO A 472 -4.66 21.51 -2.37
CA PRO A 472 -4.39 20.11 -2.03
C PRO A 472 -3.70 19.92 -0.68
N LEU A 473 -2.96 20.91 -0.19
CA LEU A 473 -2.28 20.86 1.10
C LEU A 473 -3.01 21.63 2.22
N MET A 474 -4.16 22.25 1.90
CA MET A 474 -4.95 23.05 2.84
C MET A 474 -4.18 24.20 3.51
N ASP A 475 -3.06 24.63 2.93
CA ASP A 475 -2.19 25.70 3.45
C ASP A 475 -2.18 26.95 2.56
N GLY A 476 -3.05 26.99 1.54
CA GLY A 476 -3.16 28.08 0.57
C GLY A 476 -2.05 28.08 -0.49
N SER A 477 -1.16 27.10 -0.50
CA SER A 477 -0.17 26.98 -1.56
C SER A 477 -0.86 26.63 -2.90
N PRO A 478 -0.40 27.20 -4.03
CA PRO A 478 -0.94 26.87 -5.33
C PRO A 478 -0.67 25.39 -5.67
N PRO A 479 -1.62 24.70 -6.29
CA PRO A 479 -1.43 23.33 -6.73
C PRO A 479 -0.39 23.23 -7.84
N ASP A 480 0.23 22.06 -7.95
CA ASP A 480 1.02 21.72 -9.12
C ASP A 480 0.16 21.67 -10.36
N ILE A 481 0.79 21.92 -11.52
CA ILE A 481 0.14 21.82 -12.82
C ILE A 481 0.70 20.59 -13.52
N LEU A 482 -0.13 19.57 -13.64
CA LEU A 482 0.18 18.36 -14.38
C LEU A 482 -0.43 18.44 -15.78
N VAL A 483 0.37 18.09 -16.78
CA VAL A 483 -0.09 17.84 -18.15
C VAL A 483 0.28 16.41 -18.50
N ASP A 484 -0.72 15.55 -18.62
CA ASP A 484 -0.59 14.13 -18.95
C ASP A 484 -0.77 13.92 -20.45
N ASN A 485 -0.16 12.88 -21.05
CA ASN A 485 -0.29 12.59 -22.46
C ASN A 485 -1.73 12.33 -22.93
N ASP A 486 -2.62 11.95 -22.01
CA ASP A 486 -4.04 11.74 -22.27
C ASP A 486 -4.86 13.05 -22.30
N ASP A 487 -4.27 14.20 -21.98
CA ASP A 487 -4.94 15.51 -22.05
C ASP A 487 -4.93 16.08 -23.48
N SER A 488 -5.90 15.67 -24.28
CA SER A 488 -6.05 16.11 -25.67
C SER A 488 -6.20 17.62 -25.86
N THR A 489 -6.49 18.38 -24.78
CA THR A 489 -6.59 19.85 -24.83
C THR A 489 -5.26 20.55 -24.60
N ALA A 490 -4.31 19.87 -23.98
CA ALA A 490 -3.01 20.40 -23.60
C ALA A 490 -1.82 19.70 -24.30
N VAL A 491 -2.05 18.60 -24.98
CA VAL A 491 -1.03 17.82 -25.67
C VAL A 491 -1.25 17.82 -27.18
N SER A 492 -0.20 18.08 -27.93
CA SER A 492 -0.14 17.92 -29.38
C SER A 492 1.14 17.21 -29.78
N PHE A 493 1.14 16.50 -30.90
CA PHE A 493 2.34 15.82 -31.38
C PHE A 493 2.49 15.85 -32.90
N THR A 494 3.71 15.71 -33.35
CA THR A 494 4.10 15.56 -34.73
C THR A 494 4.85 14.25 -34.93
N GLY A 495 4.77 13.67 -36.13
CA GLY A 495 5.37 12.36 -36.41
C GLY A 495 4.48 11.20 -35.95
N ASN A 496 5.06 10.01 -35.95
CA ASN A 496 4.31 8.78 -35.67
C ASN A 496 4.47 8.34 -34.20
N TRP A 497 3.55 8.78 -33.35
CA TRP A 497 3.43 8.35 -31.98
C TRP A 497 2.27 7.37 -31.80
N LYS A 498 2.50 6.31 -31.05
CA LYS A 498 1.48 5.32 -30.66
C LYS A 498 1.19 5.42 -29.19
N GLN A 499 -0.08 5.53 -28.83
CA GLN A 499 -0.52 5.47 -27.45
C GLN A 499 -0.59 4.01 -27.00
N GLN A 500 -0.01 3.70 -25.85
CA GLN A 500 -0.07 2.37 -25.24
C GLN A 500 -0.11 2.44 -23.71
N ALA A 501 -0.81 1.49 -23.12
CA ALA A 501 -0.70 1.24 -21.68
C ALA A 501 0.64 0.52 -21.40
N ALA A 502 1.30 0.91 -20.32
CA ALA A 502 2.53 0.28 -19.89
C ALA A 502 2.58 0.20 -18.36
N TRP A 503 3.23 -0.83 -17.87
CA TRP A 503 3.53 -0.94 -16.46
C TRP A 503 4.43 0.24 -16.06
N HIS A 504 4.08 0.96 -14.98
CA HIS A 504 4.76 2.19 -14.52
C HIS A 504 4.59 3.46 -15.37
N CYS A 505 3.72 3.52 -16.40
CA CYS A 505 3.36 4.80 -16.98
C CYS A 505 2.66 5.69 -15.93
N TYR A 506 2.72 7.00 -16.14
CA TYR A 506 1.96 7.95 -15.34
C TYR A 506 0.53 8.04 -15.90
N GLY A 507 -0.47 7.79 -15.08
CA GLY A 507 -1.85 7.76 -15.59
C GLY A 507 -2.22 6.46 -16.29
N LYS A 508 -2.88 6.57 -17.44
CA LYS A 508 -3.46 5.43 -18.15
C LYS A 508 -2.57 4.86 -19.24
N SER A 509 -1.74 5.69 -19.83
CA SER A 509 -0.97 5.36 -21.01
C SER A 509 0.25 6.26 -21.15
N LEU A 510 1.09 5.97 -22.14
CA LEU A 510 2.15 6.83 -22.61
C LEU A 510 2.19 6.83 -24.14
N LEU A 511 2.83 7.84 -24.73
CA LEU A 511 3.09 7.91 -26.17
C LEU A 511 4.48 7.33 -26.47
N VAL A 512 4.57 6.47 -27.48
CA VAL A 512 5.80 5.79 -27.89
C VAL A 512 6.09 6.06 -29.35
N ALA A 513 7.35 6.36 -29.68
CA ALA A 513 7.86 6.48 -31.05
C ALA A 513 9.18 5.72 -31.20
N ASP A 514 9.39 5.15 -32.40
CA ASP A 514 10.66 4.55 -32.78
C ASP A 514 11.73 5.63 -32.97
N GLY A 515 12.98 5.32 -32.63
CA GLY A 515 14.12 6.21 -32.81
C GLY A 515 14.42 6.52 -34.29
N GLY A 516 15.13 7.62 -34.51
CA GLY A 516 15.49 8.09 -35.87
C GLY A 516 14.38 8.81 -36.63
N GLN A 517 13.17 8.93 -36.03
CA GLN A 517 12.05 9.65 -36.64
C GLN A 517 12.04 11.13 -36.18
N LYS A 518 11.64 12.02 -37.10
CA LYS A 518 11.30 13.41 -36.74
C LYS A 518 9.92 13.42 -36.08
N ALA A 519 9.89 13.15 -34.76
CA ALA A 519 8.68 13.07 -34.00
C ALA A 519 8.86 13.84 -32.67
N ALA A 520 7.85 14.59 -32.26
CA ALA A 520 7.85 15.37 -31.02
C ALA A 520 6.46 15.41 -30.39
N VAL A 521 6.40 15.47 -29.05
CA VAL A 521 5.19 15.66 -28.26
C VAL A 521 5.33 16.96 -27.46
N ARG A 522 4.36 17.86 -27.59
CA ARG A 522 4.31 19.14 -26.92
C ARG A 522 3.23 19.15 -25.85
N PHE A 523 3.63 19.49 -24.62
CA PHE A 523 2.81 19.64 -23.42
C PHE A 523 2.64 21.14 -23.13
N THR A 524 1.42 21.65 -23.20
CA THR A 524 1.11 23.08 -23.07
C THR A 524 0.26 23.32 -21.84
N PRO A 525 0.85 23.72 -20.69
CA PRO A 525 0.11 23.97 -19.46
C PRO A 525 -0.77 25.21 -19.58
N THR A 526 -1.82 25.28 -18.76
CA THR A 526 -2.47 26.55 -18.44
C THR A 526 -1.89 27.08 -17.13
N ILE A 527 -1.00 28.06 -17.22
CA ILE A 527 -0.35 28.69 -16.08
C ILE A 527 -1.32 29.69 -15.45
N PRO A 528 -1.81 29.49 -14.20
CA PRO A 528 -2.83 30.37 -13.61
C PRO A 528 -2.26 31.73 -13.17
N LYS A 529 -0.99 31.79 -12.78
CA LYS A 529 -0.32 32.98 -12.31
C LYS A 529 1.13 33.00 -12.79
N ALA A 530 1.57 34.12 -13.37
CA ALA A 530 2.96 34.30 -13.75
C ALA A 530 3.89 34.14 -12.52
N GLY A 531 4.99 33.44 -12.69
CA GLY A 531 5.92 33.17 -11.58
C GLY A 531 7.01 32.17 -11.96
N LYS A 532 7.80 31.79 -10.96
CA LYS A 532 8.81 30.75 -11.08
C LYS A 532 8.21 29.37 -10.87
N TYR A 533 8.59 28.43 -11.71
CA TYR A 533 8.16 27.04 -11.68
C TYR A 533 9.35 26.12 -11.85
N LYS A 534 9.44 25.08 -11.03
CA LYS A 534 10.30 23.93 -11.29
C LYS A 534 9.57 23.01 -12.25
N VAL A 535 10.20 22.66 -13.37
CA VAL A 535 9.63 21.86 -14.43
C VAL A 535 10.23 20.47 -14.41
N TYR A 536 9.40 19.45 -14.54
CA TYR A 536 9.80 18.04 -14.57
C TYR A 536 9.11 17.32 -15.72
N ALA A 537 9.80 16.36 -16.34
CA ALA A 537 9.20 15.40 -17.26
C ALA A 537 9.23 14.00 -16.64
N TYR A 538 8.16 13.26 -16.81
CA TYR A 538 8.13 11.85 -16.41
C TYR A 538 8.81 11.01 -17.48
N HIS A 539 9.98 10.48 -17.15
CA HIS A 539 10.81 9.74 -18.08
C HIS A 539 10.64 8.25 -17.88
N TYR A 540 10.15 7.57 -18.91
CA TYR A 540 9.93 6.14 -18.95
C TYR A 540 11.07 5.42 -19.69
N VAL A 541 11.59 4.34 -19.10
CA VAL A 541 12.68 3.53 -19.67
C VAL A 541 12.16 2.12 -19.96
N PHE A 542 12.13 1.73 -21.22
CA PHE A 542 11.61 0.43 -21.68
C PHE A 542 12.48 -0.76 -21.27
N LYS A 543 13.78 -0.57 -21.10
CA LYS A 543 14.72 -1.63 -20.75
C LYS A 543 15.83 -1.08 -19.85
N VAL A 544 16.04 -1.79 -18.75
CA VAL A 544 17.16 -1.53 -17.85
C VAL A 544 18.49 -1.63 -18.62
N GLY A 545 19.32 -0.59 -18.56
CA GLY A 545 20.64 -0.54 -19.20
C GLY A 545 20.68 0.11 -20.60
N ASN A 546 19.54 0.43 -21.23
CA ASN A 546 19.52 1.24 -22.45
C ASN A 546 19.18 2.70 -22.08
N ALA A 547 20.19 3.54 -21.92
CA ALA A 547 20.01 4.98 -21.78
C ALA A 547 19.52 5.55 -23.12
N ILE A 548 18.23 5.86 -23.21
CA ILE A 548 17.65 6.57 -24.34
C ILE A 548 17.71 8.07 -24.02
N SER A 549 18.45 8.84 -24.78
CA SER A 549 18.50 10.29 -24.67
C SER A 549 17.31 10.91 -25.37
N ILE A 550 16.42 11.53 -24.63
CA ILE A 550 15.31 12.34 -25.18
C ILE A 550 15.68 13.81 -25.03
N LYS A 551 15.52 14.59 -26.09
CA LYS A 551 15.72 16.06 -26.01
C LYS A 551 14.41 16.71 -25.57
N ALA A 552 14.51 17.49 -24.51
CA ALA A 552 13.45 18.36 -24.03
C ALA A 552 13.73 19.81 -24.43
N GLN A 553 12.74 20.45 -25.03
CA GLN A 553 12.71 21.88 -25.30
C GLN A 553 11.72 22.53 -24.35
N ILE A 554 12.14 23.51 -23.58
CA ILE A 554 11.31 24.25 -22.63
C ILE A 554 11.18 25.68 -23.12
N SER A 555 9.94 26.17 -23.32
CA SER A 555 9.67 27.53 -23.73
C SER A 555 8.85 28.28 -22.68
N ASP A 556 9.28 29.51 -22.38
CA ASP A 556 8.51 30.47 -21.57
C ASP A 556 7.55 31.34 -22.42
N GLY A 557 7.45 31.05 -23.73
CA GLY A 557 6.68 31.84 -24.70
C GLY A 557 7.52 32.84 -25.49
N VAL A 558 8.73 33.16 -25.04
CA VAL A 558 9.67 34.12 -25.69
C VAL A 558 11.03 33.45 -25.90
N ARG A 559 11.54 32.78 -24.86
CA ARG A 559 12.85 32.12 -24.88
C ARG A 559 12.66 30.61 -24.89
N VAL A 560 13.67 29.93 -25.43
CA VAL A 560 13.71 28.47 -25.49
C VAL A 560 15.00 28.00 -24.87
N SER A 561 14.89 27.02 -23.98
CA SER A 561 16.03 26.27 -23.42
C SER A 561 15.93 24.80 -23.80
N TYR A 562 17.06 24.12 -23.83
CA TYR A 562 17.14 22.71 -24.21
C TYR A 562 17.82 21.92 -23.10
N GLN A 563 17.28 20.73 -22.84
CA GLN A 563 17.88 19.73 -21.97
C GLN A 563 17.84 18.35 -22.60
N THR A 564 18.74 17.48 -22.16
CA THR A 564 18.69 16.07 -22.51
C THR A 564 18.18 15.30 -21.28
N LEU A 565 17.08 14.57 -21.43
CA LEU A 565 16.62 13.62 -20.44
C LEU A 565 17.58 12.43 -20.45
N THR A 566 18.28 12.22 -19.37
CA THR A 566 19.02 10.99 -19.11
C THR A 566 18.19 10.08 -18.22
N SER A 567 18.37 8.78 -18.37
CA SER A 567 17.70 7.82 -17.49
C SER A 567 17.92 8.22 -16.04
N PRO A 568 16.87 8.25 -15.20
CA PRO A 568 17.05 8.47 -13.77
C PRO A 568 18.04 7.43 -13.25
N GLU A 569 18.93 7.85 -12.33
CA GLU A 569 19.77 6.89 -11.62
C GLU A 569 18.88 5.81 -11.03
N GLN A 570 19.16 4.57 -11.41
CA GLN A 570 18.42 3.44 -10.88
C GLN A 570 18.70 3.30 -9.40
N ILE A 571 17.68 3.61 -8.60
CA ILE A 571 17.60 3.04 -7.28
C ILE A 571 16.89 1.72 -7.50
N GLU A 572 17.72 0.69 -7.67
CA GLU A 572 17.41 -0.72 -7.51
C GLU A 572 15.97 -1.12 -7.89
N ASN A 573 15.77 -1.53 -9.12
CA ASN A 573 14.64 -2.33 -9.63
C ASN A 573 13.20 -1.81 -9.47
N ILE A 574 12.94 -0.62 -8.95
CA ILE A 574 11.58 -0.21 -8.57
C ILE A 574 10.87 0.62 -9.63
N ALA A 575 11.55 1.33 -10.49
CA ALA A 575 10.85 2.15 -11.45
C ALA A 575 11.60 2.23 -12.78
N ALA A 576 11.01 1.67 -13.79
CA ALA A 576 11.33 2.02 -15.15
C ALA A 576 10.93 3.47 -15.50
N ALA A 577 10.42 4.26 -14.53
CA ALA A 577 9.99 5.63 -14.77
C ALA A 577 10.04 6.52 -13.52
N ASP A 578 10.54 7.75 -13.68
CA ASP A 578 10.55 8.76 -12.63
C ASP A 578 10.58 10.20 -13.18
N TRP A 579 10.38 11.19 -12.30
CA TRP A 579 10.47 12.61 -12.63
C TRP A 579 11.91 13.06 -12.84
N VAL A 580 12.21 13.61 -14.01
CA VAL A 580 13.49 14.23 -14.34
C VAL A 580 13.33 15.74 -14.33
N PHE A 581 14.19 16.43 -13.56
CA PHE A 581 14.18 17.87 -13.43
C PHE A 581 14.67 18.55 -14.71
N LEU A 582 13.86 19.44 -15.27
CA LEU A 582 14.15 20.20 -16.50
C LEU A 582 14.58 21.66 -16.22
N GLY A 583 14.69 22.06 -14.96
CA GLY A 583 15.10 23.39 -14.57
C GLY A 583 14.03 24.23 -13.89
N GLU A 584 14.44 25.42 -13.43
CA GLU A 584 13.57 26.45 -12.89
C GLU A 584 13.36 27.53 -13.95
N HIS A 585 12.11 27.82 -14.29
CA HIS A 585 11.73 28.73 -15.36
C HIS A 585 10.74 29.78 -14.85
N THR A 586 10.86 31.02 -15.31
CA THR A 586 9.85 32.05 -15.09
C THR A 586 8.84 31.97 -16.22
N LEU A 587 7.61 31.55 -15.90
CA LEU A 587 6.56 31.31 -16.86
C LEU A 587 5.48 32.39 -16.76
N PRO A 588 4.99 32.93 -17.90
CA PRO A 588 3.86 33.88 -17.93
C PRO A 588 2.55 33.15 -17.64
N ALA A 589 1.55 33.90 -17.18
CA ALA A 589 0.17 33.37 -17.09
C ALA A 589 -0.40 33.08 -18.46
N GLY A 590 -1.24 32.04 -18.57
CA GLY A 590 -1.87 31.63 -19.82
C GLY A 590 -1.25 30.36 -20.41
N ARG A 591 -1.28 30.22 -21.75
CA ARG A 591 -0.90 29.01 -22.49
C ARG A 591 0.29 29.21 -23.44
N GLN A 592 1.13 30.22 -23.22
CA GLN A 592 2.27 30.52 -24.08
C GLN A 592 3.46 29.60 -23.82
N SER A 593 3.55 29.04 -22.62
CA SER A 593 4.64 28.15 -22.21
C SER A 593 4.37 26.71 -22.67
N TYR A 594 5.45 25.97 -22.97
CA TYR A 594 5.35 24.55 -23.30
C TYR A 594 6.63 23.78 -22.98
N VAL A 595 6.50 22.48 -22.84
CA VAL A 595 7.61 21.51 -22.90
C VAL A 595 7.39 20.63 -24.11
N GLU A 596 8.43 20.45 -24.96
CA GLU A 596 8.38 19.56 -26.10
C GLU A 596 9.43 18.48 -25.97
N LEU A 597 9.03 17.23 -26.05
CA LEU A 597 9.90 16.06 -25.99
C LEU A 597 10.06 15.50 -27.40
N SER A 598 11.30 15.46 -27.90
CA SER A 598 11.62 14.94 -29.23
C SER A 598 12.11 13.49 -29.14
N ALA A 599 11.67 12.66 -30.07
CA ALA A 599 12.15 11.28 -30.18
C ALA A 599 13.67 11.25 -30.35
N GLY A 600 14.32 10.27 -29.72
CA GLY A 600 15.75 10.06 -29.80
C GLY A 600 16.21 9.56 -31.16
N ALA A 601 17.53 9.60 -31.39
CA ALA A 601 18.13 9.12 -32.65
C ALA A 601 18.03 7.60 -32.81
N GLU A 602 18.00 6.86 -31.70
CA GLU A 602 17.98 5.40 -31.66
C GLU A 602 17.01 4.90 -30.59
N GLY A 603 16.57 3.63 -30.68
CA GLY A 603 15.71 2.97 -29.73
C GLY A 603 14.28 3.51 -29.67
N MET A 604 13.50 3.08 -28.69
CA MET A 604 12.14 3.57 -28.46
C MET A 604 12.15 4.76 -27.49
N SER A 605 11.46 5.83 -27.86
CA SER A 605 11.25 7.02 -27.05
C SER A 605 9.85 7.03 -26.44
N ALA A 606 9.73 7.47 -25.20
CA ALA A 606 8.46 7.62 -24.50
C ALA A 606 8.23 9.09 -24.12
N ALA A 607 6.99 9.56 -24.31
CA ALA A 607 6.51 10.83 -23.78
C ALA A 607 5.24 10.53 -22.96
N ASP A 608 5.27 10.91 -21.69
CA ASP A 608 4.25 10.51 -20.73
C ASP A 608 3.59 11.75 -20.09
N ALA A 609 4.21 12.37 -19.10
CA ALA A 609 3.65 13.52 -18.41
C ALA A 609 4.70 14.61 -18.14
N VAL A 610 4.23 15.84 -17.98
CA VAL A 610 5.04 17.01 -17.55
C VAL A 610 4.39 17.67 -16.34
N LEU A 611 5.22 18.03 -15.36
CA LEU A 611 4.79 18.62 -14.10
C LEU A 611 5.45 20.00 -13.90
N PHE A 612 4.65 20.99 -13.56
CA PHE A 612 5.08 22.35 -13.23
C PHE A 612 4.76 22.61 -11.77
N VAL A 613 5.78 22.73 -10.94
CA VAL A 613 5.67 22.95 -9.50
C VAL A 613 5.96 24.41 -9.19
N PRO A 614 4.99 25.19 -8.66
CA PRO A 614 5.20 26.58 -8.30
C PRO A 614 6.31 26.72 -7.24
N VAL A 615 7.22 27.67 -7.44
CA VAL A 615 8.24 28.03 -6.44
C VAL A 615 7.62 29.05 -5.49
N LYS A 616 7.68 28.74 -4.19
CA LYS A 616 7.16 29.60 -3.12
C LYS A 616 8.02 30.85 -2.92
#